data_f4b2cec5ca704d59002c74c81b8b7e30
#
_entry.id   f4b2cec5ca704d59002c74c81b8b7e30
#
_cell.length_a   1.000
_cell.length_b   1.000
_cell.length_c   1.000
_cell.angle_alpha   90.00
_cell.angle_beta   90.00
_cell.angle_gamma   90.00
#
_symmetry.space_group_name_H-M   'P 1'
#
loop_
_entity.id
_entity.type
_entity.pdbx_description
1 polymer ?
#
loop_
_entity_poly.entity_id
_entity_poly.type
_entity_poly.pdbx_seq_one_letter_code
_entity_poly.pdbx_strand_id
1 'polypeptide(L)'
;MQAKRDSAEMTEDFMSAVEFVGSHPDCSGKVGCVGFCFGGSMSLRLAVRIPTLAAAVSYYGGHPAPVDANAINAPLMLHHGELDERVNASWPDFEKALQAADKQYVRFLYAGANHGFHNDTTPRYDEEAASLSWQRTTAFFAEHLGLDT
;
A
#
# COMPACT_ATOMS: atom_id res chain seq x y z
N MET A 1 13.81 -9.82 -23.57
CA MET A 1 14.53 -9.68 -22.28
C MET A 1 14.02 -8.44 -21.58
N GLN A 2 13.20 -8.58 -20.57
CA GLN A 2 12.84 -7.43 -19.73
C GLN A 2 14.07 -7.09 -18.90
N ALA A 3 14.66 -5.91 -19.11
CA ALA A 3 15.74 -5.43 -18.27
C ALA A 3 15.28 -5.44 -16.82
N LYS A 4 16.01 -6.11 -15.93
CA LYS A 4 15.80 -6.03 -14.49
C LYS A 4 16.05 -4.56 -14.10
N ARG A 5 14.99 -3.76 -13.98
CA ARG A 5 15.13 -2.44 -13.37
C ARG A 5 15.47 -2.64 -11.89
N ASP A 6 16.40 -1.86 -11.41
CA ASP A 6 16.73 -1.81 -10.01
C ASP A 6 15.53 -1.26 -9.22
N SER A 7 15.13 -1.95 -8.16
CA SER A 7 14.00 -1.52 -7.34
C SER A 7 14.25 -0.18 -6.63
N ALA A 8 15.51 0.20 -6.44
CA ALA A 8 15.87 1.51 -5.90
C ALA A 8 15.60 2.62 -6.93
N GLU A 9 16.02 2.42 -8.20
CA GLU A 9 15.73 3.37 -9.29
C GLU A 9 14.22 3.54 -9.49
N MET A 10 13.45 2.44 -9.47
CA MET A 10 11.99 2.53 -9.56
C MET A 10 11.38 3.30 -8.39
N THR A 11 11.95 3.18 -7.19
CA THR A 11 11.48 3.96 -6.03
C THR A 11 11.66 5.46 -6.27
N GLU A 12 12.81 5.87 -6.79
CA GLU A 12 13.07 7.29 -7.12
C GLU A 12 12.14 7.81 -8.23
N ASP A 13 11.83 6.99 -9.24
CA ASP A 13 10.85 7.34 -10.27
C ASP A 13 9.45 7.59 -9.66
N PHE A 14 9.00 6.71 -8.77
CA PHE A 14 7.71 6.89 -8.09
C PHE A 14 7.71 8.07 -7.11
N MET A 15 8.82 8.34 -6.42
CA MET A 15 8.95 9.53 -5.57
C MET A 15 8.83 10.81 -6.40
N SER A 16 9.48 10.85 -7.57
CA SER A 16 9.36 11.97 -8.52
C SER A 16 7.93 12.14 -9.03
N ALA A 17 7.21 11.04 -9.26
CA ALA A 17 5.80 11.09 -9.64
C ALA A 17 4.91 11.67 -8.53
N VAL A 18 5.16 11.31 -7.26
CA VAL A 18 4.43 11.89 -6.10
C VAL A 18 4.68 13.40 -6.00
N GLU A 19 5.93 13.83 -6.17
CA GLU A 19 6.29 15.26 -6.16
C GLU A 19 5.61 16.01 -7.31
N PHE A 20 5.64 15.44 -8.52
CA PHE A 20 4.98 16.03 -9.69
C PHE A 20 3.48 16.21 -9.47
N VAL A 21 2.79 15.15 -8.99
CA VAL A 21 1.34 15.21 -8.71
C VAL A 21 1.05 16.23 -7.60
N GLY A 22 1.82 16.21 -6.52
CA GLY A 22 1.62 17.12 -5.37
C GLY A 22 1.83 18.61 -5.72
N SER A 23 2.65 18.90 -6.71
CA SER A 23 2.91 20.27 -7.20
C SER A 23 1.95 20.72 -8.31
N HIS A 24 1.09 19.82 -8.82
CA HIS A 24 0.16 20.17 -9.90
C HIS A 24 -0.88 21.19 -9.43
N PRO A 25 -1.24 22.21 -10.25
CA PRO A 25 -2.19 23.25 -9.87
C PRO A 25 -3.57 22.75 -9.45
N ASP A 26 -4.01 21.61 -10.01
CA ASP A 26 -5.29 20.97 -9.71
C ASP A 26 -5.22 19.98 -8.53
N CYS A 27 -4.05 19.82 -7.91
CA CYS A 27 -3.88 18.96 -6.74
C CYS A 27 -4.09 19.78 -5.46
N SER A 28 -4.78 19.20 -4.48
CA SER A 28 -4.93 19.80 -3.14
C SER A 28 -3.62 19.88 -2.34
N GLY A 29 -2.54 19.32 -2.88
CA GLY A 29 -1.25 19.12 -2.18
C GLY A 29 -1.19 17.83 -1.37
N LYS A 30 -2.30 17.11 -1.20
CA LYS A 30 -2.33 15.80 -0.55
C LYS A 30 -2.27 14.70 -1.59
N VAL A 31 -1.25 13.86 -1.50
CA VAL A 31 -1.06 12.71 -2.40
C VAL A 31 -1.10 11.42 -1.58
N GLY A 32 -1.94 10.49 -2.00
CA GLY A 32 -1.94 9.11 -1.51
C GLY A 32 -1.46 8.15 -2.60
N CYS A 33 -1.08 6.95 -2.22
CA CYS A 33 -0.73 5.91 -3.18
C CYS A 33 -1.41 4.58 -2.87
N VAL A 34 -1.74 3.84 -3.93
CA VAL A 34 -2.25 2.48 -3.86
C VAL A 34 -1.48 1.61 -4.85
N GLY A 35 -1.21 0.38 -4.46
CA GLY A 35 -0.53 -0.55 -5.33
C GLY A 35 -0.89 -2.00 -5.05
N PHE A 36 -0.67 -2.84 -6.07
CA PHE A 36 -1.04 -4.25 -6.09
C PHE A 36 0.20 -5.11 -6.29
N CYS A 37 0.37 -6.19 -5.55
CA CYS A 37 1.52 -7.08 -5.63
C CYS A 37 2.84 -6.31 -5.42
N PHE A 38 3.70 -6.23 -6.45
CA PHE A 38 4.89 -5.37 -6.42
C PHE A 38 4.54 -3.91 -6.14
N GLY A 39 3.45 -3.40 -6.73
CA GLY A 39 2.93 -2.05 -6.45
C GLY A 39 2.51 -1.86 -4.99
N GLY A 40 1.98 -2.90 -4.34
CA GLY A 40 1.68 -2.87 -2.91
C GLY A 40 2.94 -2.72 -2.05
N SER A 41 4.00 -3.45 -2.39
CA SER A 41 5.31 -3.26 -1.76
C SER A 41 5.88 -1.86 -2.01
N MET A 42 5.67 -1.32 -3.22
CA MET A 42 6.11 0.01 -3.58
C MET A 42 5.34 1.09 -2.79
N SER A 43 4.02 0.94 -2.59
CA SER A 43 3.23 1.86 -1.77
C SER A 43 3.76 1.96 -0.34
N LEU A 44 4.11 0.82 0.27
CA LEU A 44 4.72 0.81 1.61
C LEU A 44 6.12 1.43 1.61
N ARG A 45 6.90 1.20 0.56
CA ARG A 45 8.23 1.81 0.41
C ARG A 45 8.15 3.33 0.24
N LEU A 46 7.15 3.83 -0.49
CA LEU A 46 6.91 5.26 -0.61
C LEU A 46 6.51 5.87 0.74
N ALA A 47 5.71 5.16 1.55
CA ALA A 47 5.37 5.59 2.91
C ALA A 47 6.60 5.71 3.82
N VAL A 48 7.61 4.82 3.65
CA VAL A 48 8.90 4.92 4.36
C VAL A 48 9.72 6.13 3.89
N ARG A 49 9.71 6.42 2.57
CA ARG A 49 10.60 7.39 1.96
C ARG A 49 10.05 8.81 1.88
N ILE A 50 8.73 8.98 1.92
CA ILE A 50 8.05 10.27 1.75
C ILE A 50 7.31 10.65 3.03
N PRO A 51 7.91 11.48 3.89
CA PRO A 51 7.29 11.86 5.17
C PRO A 51 5.97 12.63 5.03
N THR A 52 5.75 13.25 3.87
CA THR A 52 4.56 14.06 3.56
C THR A 52 3.48 13.29 2.81
N LEU A 53 3.66 11.98 2.56
CA LEU A 53 2.64 11.16 1.92
C LEU A 53 1.37 11.14 2.80
N ALA A 54 0.23 11.43 2.20
CA ALA A 54 -1.02 11.59 2.94
C ALA A 54 -1.67 10.25 3.33
N ALA A 55 -1.50 9.20 2.54
CA ALA A 55 -1.99 7.85 2.81
C ALA A 55 -1.31 6.82 1.91
N ALA A 56 -1.18 5.58 2.36
CA ALA A 56 -0.67 4.48 1.54
C ALA A 56 -1.53 3.23 1.70
N VAL A 57 -1.91 2.63 0.57
CA VAL A 57 -2.69 1.39 0.52
C VAL A 57 -1.90 0.31 -0.20
N SER A 58 -1.77 -0.85 0.45
CA SER A 58 -1.05 -2.00 -0.10
C SER A 58 -1.98 -3.20 -0.25
N TYR A 59 -2.11 -3.70 -1.47
CA TYR A 59 -2.76 -4.96 -1.77
C TYR A 59 -1.71 -6.05 -1.94
N TYR A 60 -1.75 -7.05 -1.06
CA TYR A 60 -0.88 -8.24 -1.08
C TYR A 60 0.58 -7.92 -1.47
N GLY A 61 1.10 -6.82 -0.95
CA GLY A 61 2.49 -6.41 -1.11
C GLY A 61 3.39 -6.94 0.01
N GLY A 62 4.65 -7.23 -0.32
CA GLY A 62 5.65 -7.55 0.70
C GLY A 62 5.97 -6.33 1.56
N HIS A 63 6.25 -6.56 2.83
CA HIS A 63 6.49 -5.51 3.82
C HIS A 63 7.94 -4.99 3.78
N PRO A 64 8.17 -3.72 4.15
CA PRO A 64 9.51 -3.20 4.43
C PRO A 64 10.16 -3.93 5.60
N ALA A 65 11.47 -3.72 5.78
CA ALA A 65 12.14 -4.20 6.97
C ALA A 65 11.53 -3.55 8.24
N PRO A 66 11.39 -4.28 9.36
CA PRO A 66 10.78 -3.74 10.58
C PRO A 66 11.40 -2.43 11.06
N VAL A 67 12.71 -2.26 10.90
CA VAL A 67 13.43 -1.02 11.28
C VAL A 67 12.92 0.22 10.52
N ASP A 68 12.40 0.05 9.32
CA ASP A 68 11.90 1.15 8.48
C ASP A 68 10.55 1.70 8.97
N ALA A 69 9.84 0.98 9.83
CA ALA A 69 8.55 1.41 10.37
C ALA A 69 8.62 2.78 11.07
N ASN A 70 9.75 3.10 11.71
CA ASN A 70 9.94 4.39 12.37
C ASN A 70 9.81 5.60 11.41
N ALA A 71 10.19 5.42 10.16
CA ALA A 71 10.17 6.50 9.16
C ALA A 71 8.76 6.78 8.58
N ILE A 72 7.81 5.87 8.79
CA ILE A 72 6.45 5.99 8.25
C ILE A 72 5.66 7.03 9.04
N ASN A 73 5.12 8.04 8.35
CA ASN A 73 4.19 9.01 8.91
C ASN A 73 2.78 8.88 8.32
N ALA A 74 2.68 8.37 7.08
CA ALA A 74 1.39 8.17 6.43
C ALA A 74 0.57 7.09 7.15
N PRO A 75 -0.74 7.28 7.33
CA PRO A 75 -1.63 6.18 7.69
C PRO A 75 -1.59 5.09 6.61
N LEU A 76 -1.60 3.84 7.05
CA LEU A 76 -1.50 2.67 6.19
C LEU A 76 -2.81 1.87 6.18
N MET A 77 -3.20 1.39 5.00
CA MET A 77 -4.21 0.35 4.85
C MET A 77 -3.60 -0.85 4.09
N LEU A 78 -3.76 -2.05 4.65
CA LEU A 78 -3.21 -3.27 4.07
C LEU A 78 -4.32 -4.29 3.82
N HIS A 79 -4.36 -4.82 2.59
CA HIS A 79 -5.30 -5.85 2.17
C HIS A 79 -4.53 -7.14 1.87
N HIS A 80 -4.75 -8.17 2.67
CA HIS A 80 -4.10 -9.48 2.55
C HIS A 80 -5.12 -10.59 2.30
N GLY A 81 -4.79 -11.52 1.41
CA GLY A 81 -5.53 -12.77 1.28
C GLY A 81 -5.09 -13.77 2.36
N GLU A 82 -6.04 -14.49 2.96
CA GLU A 82 -5.73 -15.49 3.98
C GLU A 82 -4.79 -16.59 3.47
N LEU A 83 -4.92 -16.97 2.19
CA LEU A 83 -4.13 -18.03 1.56
C LEU A 83 -2.76 -17.54 1.01
N ASP A 84 -2.44 -16.26 1.15
CA ASP A 84 -1.14 -15.71 0.73
C ASP A 84 -0.09 -15.90 1.82
N GLU A 85 0.40 -17.14 1.98
CA GLU A 85 1.37 -17.52 3.00
C GLU A 85 2.63 -16.65 2.96
N ARG A 86 3.11 -16.32 1.77
CA ARG A 86 4.36 -15.57 1.57
C ARG A 86 4.27 -14.14 2.14
N VAL A 87 3.19 -13.44 1.86
CA VAL A 87 2.98 -12.08 2.37
C VAL A 87 2.65 -12.13 3.86
N ASN A 88 1.79 -13.06 4.28
CA ASN A 88 1.39 -13.18 5.67
C ASN A 88 2.55 -13.57 6.61
N ALA A 89 3.57 -14.29 6.12
CA ALA A 89 4.72 -14.70 6.93
C ALA A 89 5.54 -13.52 7.49
N SER A 90 5.64 -12.41 6.77
CA SER A 90 6.39 -11.22 7.20
C SER A 90 5.54 -10.21 8.00
N TRP A 91 4.23 -10.41 8.08
CA TRP A 91 3.32 -9.48 8.73
C TRP A 91 3.58 -9.31 10.24
N PRO A 92 3.74 -10.40 11.05
CA PRO A 92 3.86 -10.26 12.50
C PRO A 92 5.02 -9.37 12.93
N ASP A 93 6.17 -9.47 12.28
CA ASP A 93 7.34 -8.66 12.61
C ASP A 93 7.14 -7.19 12.20
N PHE A 94 6.51 -6.96 11.06
CA PHE A 94 6.20 -5.60 10.61
C PHE A 94 5.12 -4.95 11.48
N GLU A 95 4.06 -5.68 11.84
CA GLU A 95 3.02 -5.19 12.76
C GLU A 95 3.58 -4.80 14.11
N LYS A 96 4.43 -5.65 14.69
CA LYS A 96 5.11 -5.36 15.95
C LYS A 96 5.93 -4.07 15.87
N ALA A 97 6.61 -3.84 14.74
CA ALA A 97 7.38 -2.62 14.53
C ALA A 97 6.49 -1.38 14.38
N LEU A 98 5.36 -1.48 13.66
CA LEU A 98 4.38 -0.41 13.56
C LEU A 98 3.80 -0.03 14.93
N GLN A 99 3.45 -1.03 15.74
CA GLN A 99 2.95 -0.83 17.11
C GLN A 99 4.00 -0.18 18.01
N ALA A 100 5.25 -0.66 17.98
CA ALA A 100 6.34 -0.10 18.76
C ALA A 100 6.66 1.35 18.40
N ALA A 101 6.42 1.73 17.14
CA ALA A 101 6.62 3.07 16.61
C ALA A 101 5.36 3.96 16.67
N ASP A 102 4.27 3.48 17.27
CA ASP A 102 2.98 4.16 17.40
C ASP A 102 2.43 4.66 16.04
N LYS A 103 2.48 3.78 15.02
CA LYS A 103 2.04 4.12 13.67
C LYS A 103 0.56 3.82 13.46
N GLN A 104 -0.10 4.67 12.67
CA GLN A 104 -1.49 4.49 12.29
C GLN A 104 -1.60 3.49 11.14
N TYR A 105 -2.28 2.36 11.36
CA TYR A 105 -2.51 1.37 10.31
C TYR A 105 -3.80 0.58 10.56
N VAL A 106 -4.33 0.02 9.48
CA VAL A 106 -5.39 -0.98 9.50
C VAL A 106 -5.06 -2.10 8.53
N ARG A 107 -5.25 -3.34 8.94
CA ARG A 107 -5.08 -4.52 8.11
C ARG A 107 -6.41 -5.27 7.97
N PHE A 108 -6.74 -5.65 6.75
CA PHE A 108 -7.85 -6.54 6.45
C PHE A 108 -7.33 -7.86 5.89
N LEU A 109 -7.77 -8.95 6.49
CA LEU A 109 -7.50 -10.31 6.04
C LEU A 109 -8.78 -10.88 5.43
N TYR A 110 -8.72 -11.24 4.15
CA TYR A 110 -9.87 -11.75 3.40
C TYR A 110 -9.86 -13.28 3.43
N ALA A 111 -10.86 -13.87 4.07
CA ALA A 111 -10.98 -15.33 4.23
C ALA A 111 -11.09 -16.02 2.87
N GLY A 112 -10.32 -17.09 2.67
CA GLY A 112 -10.30 -17.87 1.43
C GLY A 112 -9.68 -17.16 0.21
N ALA A 113 -9.35 -15.87 0.31
CA ALA A 113 -8.71 -15.14 -0.79
C ALA A 113 -7.21 -15.44 -0.89
N ASN A 114 -6.72 -15.43 -2.13
CA ASN A 114 -5.31 -15.72 -2.43
C ASN A 114 -4.55 -14.45 -2.84
N HIS A 115 -3.24 -14.59 -3.05
CA HIS A 115 -2.43 -13.54 -3.67
C HIS A 115 -3.03 -13.11 -5.01
N GLY A 116 -3.22 -11.81 -5.21
CA GLY A 116 -3.82 -11.30 -6.46
C GLY A 116 -5.34 -11.41 -6.54
N PHE A 117 -6.05 -11.54 -5.42
CA PHE A 117 -7.50 -11.71 -5.37
C PHE A 117 -8.29 -10.57 -6.04
N HIS A 118 -7.70 -9.40 -6.20
CA HIS A 118 -8.33 -8.24 -6.86
C HIS A 118 -8.14 -8.23 -8.39
N ASN A 119 -7.36 -9.14 -8.94
CA ASN A 119 -7.07 -9.20 -10.37
C ASN A 119 -8.05 -10.10 -11.11
N ASP A 120 -9.01 -9.51 -11.81
CA ASP A 120 -10.07 -10.18 -12.57
C ASP A 120 -9.58 -10.93 -13.82
N THR A 121 -8.30 -10.82 -14.17
CA THR A 121 -7.68 -11.54 -15.30
C THR A 121 -7.06 -12.87 -14.89
N THR A 122 -7.17 -13.29 -13.63
CA THR A 122 -6.59 -14.54 -13.11
C THR A 122 -7.63 -15.42 -12.41
N PRO A 123 -7.40 -16.75 -12.35
CA PRO A 123 -8.28 -17.67 -11.62
C PRO A 123 -8.34 -17.42 -10.10
N ARG A 124 -7.47 -16.58 -9.56
CA ARG A 124 -7.43 -16.21 -8.15
C ARG A 124 -8.32 -15.01 -7.81
N TYR A 125 -9.02 -14.48 -8.79
CA TYR A 125 -9.96 -13.40 -8.57
C TYR A 125 -11.06 -13.81 -7.60
N ASP A 126 -11.30 -12.96 -6.62
CA ASP A 126 -12.37 -13.11 -5.64
C ASP A 126 -13.20 -11.81 -5.67
N GLU A 127 -14.38 -11.88 -6.27
CA GLU A 127 -15.23 -10.70 -6.52
C GLU A 127 -15.66 -10.02 -5.22
N GLU A 128 -16.00 -10.81 -4.19
CA GLU A 128 -16.45 -10.28 -2.91
C GLU A 128 -15.30 -9.56 -2.19
N ALA A 129 -14.14 -10.20 -2.08
CA ALA A 129 -12.96 -9.61 -1.49
C ALA A 129 -12.48 -8.37 -2.28
N ALA A 130 -12.50 -8.44 -3.61
CA ALA A 130 -12.09 -7.32 -4.47
C ALA A 130 -13.04 -6.12 -4.29
N SER A 131 -14.34 -6.32 -4.34
CA SER A 131 -15.34 -5.26 -4.17
C SER A 131 -15.25 -4.62 -2.78
N LEU A 132 -15.21 -5.43 -1.72
CA LEU A 132 -15.14 -4.94 -0.35
C LEU A 132 -13.84 -4.18 -0.08
N SER A 133 -12.70 -4.70 -0.54
CA SER A 133 -11.41 -4.05 -0.37
C SER A 133 -11.34 -2.71 -1.08
N TRP A 134 -11.94 -2.61 -2.27
CA TRP A 134 -11.97 -1.36 -3.02
C TRP A 134 -12.86 -0.29 -2.35
N GLN A 135 -14.02 -0.67 -1.82
CA GLN A 135 -14.86 0.23 -1.03
C GLN A 135 -14.11 0.78 0.18
N ARG A 136 -13.37 -0.06 0.90
CA ARG A 136 -12.53 0.36 2.03
C ARG A 136 -11.42 1.31 1.60
N THR A 137 -10.76 1.02 0.49
CA THR A 137 -9.69 1.87 -0.08
C THR A 137 -10.20 3.25 -0.44
N THR A 138 -11.34 3.34 -1.13
CA THR A 138 -11.90 4.64 -1.53
C THR A 138 -12.37 5.46 -0.34
N ALA A 139 -12.99 4.84 0.67
CA ALA A 139 -13.37 5.51 1.91
C ALA A 139 -12.14 6.02 2.69
N PHE A 140 -11.08 5.22 2.76
CA PHE A 140 -9.83 5.60 3.40
C PHE A 140 -9.16 6.80 2.72
N PHE A 141 -9.13 6.83 1.40
CA PHE A 141 -8.61 7.99 0.68
C PHE A 141 -9.52 9.22 0.83
N ALA A 142 -10.84 9.07 0.84
CA ALA A 142 -11.75 10.19 1.10
C ALA A 142 -11.45 10.85 2.45
N GLU A 143 -11.24 10.05 3.49
CA GLU A 143 -10.91 10.53 4.84
C GLU A 143 -9.57 11.27 4.86
N HIS A 144 -8.51 10.66 4.33
CA HIS A 144 -7.15 11.18 4.50
C HIS A 144 -6.74 12.23 3.48
N LEU A 145 -7.34 12.21 2.28
CA LEU A 145 -7.07 13.23 1.26
C LEU A 145 -8.02 14.44 1.37
N GLY A 146 -9.05 14.37 2.22
CA GLY A 146 -10.01 15.46 2.39
C GLY A 146 -10.93 15.62 1.18
N LEU A 147 -11.34 14.49 0.59
CA LEU A 147 -12.34 14.49 -0.47
C LEU A 147 -13.73 14.58 0.18
N ASP A 148 -14.49 15.58 -0.20
CA ASP A 148 -15.90 15.67 0.16
C ASP A 148 -16.65 14.50 -0.49
N THR A 149 -17.26 13.63 0.30
CA THR A 149 -18.07 12.49 -0.18
C THR A 149 -19.53 12.89 -0.33
#